data_bf349133cf618209e68d30796bc3d212
#
_entry.id   bf349133cf618209e68d30796bc3d212
#
_cell.length_a   1.000
_cell.length_b   1.000
_cell.length_c   1.000
_cell.angle_alpha   90.00
_cell.angle_beta   90.00
_cell.angle_gamma   90.00
#
_symmetry.space_group_name_H-M   'P 1'
#
loop_
_entity.id
_entity.type
_entity.pdbx_description
1 polymer ?
#
loop_
_entity_poly.entity_id
_entity_poly.type
_entity_poly.pdbx_seq_one_letter_code
_entity_poly.pdbx_strand_id
1 'polypeptide(L)'
;DHIVPWISAYKSTSYLKNAQIRFVLGASGHTAGVVNPVTTDKRNYWVNDNLVADSSDWLKNATEMPGSWWKDMSKWYSDKSGKQLKAPKLGSKDFPELCVAPGEYVKAKALTVMEASLA
;
A
#
# COMPACT_ATOMS: atom_id res chain seq x y z
N ASP A 1 8.91 9.30 -8.61
CA ASP A 1 8.09 8.43 -9.44
C ASP A 1 7.84 9.10 -10.79
N HIS A 2 8.20 8.45 -11.88
CA HIS A 2 8.07 8.98 -13.25
C HIS A 2 6.71 8.63 -13.91
N ILE A 3 5.97 7.70 -13.30
CA ILE A 3 4.66 7.26 -13.80
C ILE A 3 3.56 8.11 -13.15
N VAL A 4 3.63 8.30 -11.84
CA VAL A 4 2.72 9.15 -11.08
C VAL A 4 3.55 10.17 -10.29
N PRO A 5 3.78 11.35 -10.83
CA PRO A 5 4.48 12.42 -10.11
C PRO A 5 3.76 12.72 -8.79
N TRP A 6 4.49 12.68 -7.69
CA TRP A 6 3.92 12.86 -6.36
C TRP A 6 3.20 14.20 -6.18
N ILE A 7 3.64 15.25 -6.89
CA ILE A 7 2.99 16.57 -6.90
C ILE A 7 1.55 16.46 -7.40
N SER A 8 1.32 15.63 -8.44
CA SER A 8 -0.04 15.39 -8.95
C SER A 8 -0.90 14.61 -7.95
N ALA A 9 -0.30 13.63 -7.27
CA ALA A 9 -0.98 12.90 -6.20
C ALA A 9 -1.30 13.84 -5.01
N TYR A 10 -0.37 14.72 -4.63
CA TYR A 10 -0.60 15.70 -3.58
C TYR A 10 -1.75 16.66 -3.90
N LYS A 11 -1.86 17.13 -5.15
CA LYS A 11 -2.97 17.98 -5.59
C LYS A 11 -4.34 17.36 -5.33
N SER A 12 -4.45 16.04 -5.35
CA SER A 12 -5.72 15.34 -5.09
C SER A 12 -6.27 15.65 -3.70
N THR A 13 -5.44 16.02 -2.74
CA THR A 13 -5.87 16.40 -1.39
C THR A 13 -6.80 17.61 -1.40
N SER A 14 -6.60 18.55 -2.33
CA SER A 14 -7.43 19.77 -2.45
C SER A 14 -8.86 19.50 -2.91
N TYR A 15 -9.13 18.35 -3.52
CA TYR A 15 -10.47 17.96 -3.97
C TYR A 15 -11.29 17.26 -2.89
N LEU A 16 -10.66 16.77 -1.84
CA LEU A 16 -11.29 16.01 -0.76
C LEU A 16 -11.60 16.89 0.46
N LYS A 17 -12.29 18.00 0.24
CA LYS A 17 -12.51 19.06 1.23
C LYS A 17 -13.16 18.61 2.55
N ASN A 18 -13.95 17.55 2.52
CA ASN A 18 -14.70 17.04 3.68
C ASN A 18 -14.05 15.82 4.33
N ALA A 19 -12.85 15.46 3.92
CA ALA A 19 -12.13 14.30 4.45
C ALA A 19 -11.01 14.71 5.40
N GLN A 20 -10.78 13.91 6.42
CA GLN A 20 -9.53 13.98 7.18
C GLN A 20 -8.44 13.27 6.37
N ILE A 21 -7.53 14.05 5.83
CA ILE A 21 -6.49 13.55 4.95
C ILE A 21 -5.18 13.48 5.72
N ARG A 22 -4.48 12.35 5.60
CA ARG A 22 -3.08 12.21 5.91
C ARG A 22 -2.33 11.90 4.63
N PHE A 23 -1.43 12.78 4.23
CA PHE A 23 -0.57 12.54 3.08
C PHE A 23 0.79 12.05 3.55
N VAL A 24 1.25 10.96 2.94
CA VAL A 24 2.55 10.35 3.22
C VAL A 24 3.29 10.19 1.91
N LEU A 25 4.50 10.72 1.83
CA LEU A 25 5.35 10.61 0.65
C LEU A 25 6.41 9.53 0.88
N GLY A 26 6.28 8.39 0.20
CA GLY A 26 7.29 7.33 0.22
C GLY A 26 8.47 7.64 -0.69
N ALA A 27 9.68 7.35 -0.25
CA ALA A 27 10.86 7.39 -1.10
C ALA A 27 10.87 6.24 -2.10
N SER A 28 11.48 6.47 -3.27
CA SER A 28 11.69 5.50 -4.35
C SER A 28 10.66 5.55 -5.48
N GLY A 29 10.78 4.66 -6.44
CA GLY A 29 9.94 4.63 -7.63
C GLY A 29 8.55 4.03 -7.40
N HIS A 30 7.78 3.95 -8.49
CA HIS A 30 6.35 3.61 -8.51
C HIS A 30 5.97 2.36 -7.72
N THR A 31 6.67 1.27 -7.92
CA THR A 31 6.37 0.02 -7.19
C THR A 31 7.06 -0.02 -5.82
N ALA A 32 8.34 0.23 -5.80
CA ALA A 32 9.17 0.05 -4.61
C ALA A 32 8.95 1.13 -3.52
N GLY A 33 8.36 2.26 -3.88
CA GLY A 33 7.90 3.27 -2.91
C GLY A 33 6.62 2.83 -2.21
N VAL A 34 5.72 2.15 -2.92
CA VAL A 34 4.43 1.68 -2.40
C VAL A 34 4.59 0.34 -1.67
N VAL A 35 5.23 -0.64 -2.31
CA VAL A 35 5.47 -1.97 -1.74
C VAL A 35 6.79 -1.96 -0.97
N ASN A 36 6.72 -1.62 0.29
CA ASN A 36 7.87 -1.52 1.18
C ASN A 36 7.56 -2.21 2.53
N PRO A 37 7.64 -3.55 2.59
CA PRO A 37 7.28 -4.28 3.80
C PRO A 37 8.20 -3.92 4.97
N VAL A 38 7.63 -3.85 6.17
CA VAL A 38 8.36 -3.51 7.40
C VAL A 38 9.45 -4.50 7.76
N THR A 39 9.39 -5.71 7.23
CA THR A 39 10.43 -6.75 7.44
C THR A 39 11.77 -6.38 6.82
N THR A 40 11.79 -5.58 5.77
CA THR A 40 13.02 -5.09 5.13
C THR A 40 13.50 -3.78 5.71
N ASP A 41 12.60 -2.99 6.27
CA ASP A 41 12.79 -1.68 6.92
C ASP A 41 13.80 -0.76 6.20
N LYS A 42 13.73 -0.78 4.87
CA LYS A 42 14.59 0.02 3.99
C LYS A 42 13.89 1.33 3.63
N ARG A 43 14.68 2.30 3.15
CA ARG A 43 14.21 3.59 2.63
C ARG A 43 13.75 4.55 3.72
N ASN A 44 12.97 5.52 3.33
CA ASN A 44 12.42 6.58 4.17
C ASN A 44 11.12 7.08 3.58
N TYR A 45 10.41 7.89 4.35
CA TYR A 45 9.19 8.56 3.92
C TYR A 45 9.06 9.90 4.65
N TRP A 46 8.23 10.79 4.13
CA TRP A 46 7.97 12.10 4.73
C TRP A 46 6.54 12.24 5.15
N VAL A 47 6.35 12.88 6.29
CA VAL A 47 5.05 13.19 6.90
C VAL A 47 4.98 14.64 7.33
N ASN A 48 3.81 15.24 7.17
CA ASN A 48 3.50 16.56 7.68
C ASN A 48 1.99 16.63 7.91
N ASP A 49 1.59 16.93 9.14
CA ASP A 49 0.18 17.00 9.52
C ASP A 49 -0.52 18.26 8.97
N ASN A 50 0.27 19.27 8.58
CA ASN A 50 -0.24 20.47 7.92
C ASN A 50 -0.27 20.28 6.41
N LEU A 51 -1.46 20.16 5.84
CA LEU A 51 -1.66 20.18 4.40
C LEU A 51 -1.75 21.65 3.96
N VAL A 52 -0.70 22.11 3.28
CA VAL A 52 -0.65 23.44 2.66
C VAL A 52 -0.93 23.34 1.16
N ALA A 53 -1.29 24.46 0.52
CA ALA A 53 -1.67 24.43 -0.90
C ALA A 53 -0.51 24.05 -1.83
N ASP A 54 0.70 24.49 -1.52
CA ASP A 54 1.90 24.19 -2.30
C ASP A 54 2.59 22.93 -1.80
N SER A 55 2.82 21.99 -2.72
CA SER A 55 3.46 20.72 -2.42
C SER A 55 4.93 20.84 -2.03
N SER A 56 5.64 21.84 -2.55
CA SER A 56 7.04 22.07 -2.22
C SER A 56 7.17 22.63 -0.80
N ASP A 57 6.26 23.50 -0.40
CA ASP A 57 6.19 24.00 0.98
C ASP A 57 5.77 22.89 1.94
N TRP A 58 4.87 22.00 1.53
CA TRP A 58 4.53 20.81 2.31
C TRP A 58 5.77 19.96 2.58
N LEU A 59 6.54 19.65 1.54
CA LEU A 59 7.74 18.80 1.65
C LEU A 59 8.84 19.48 2.45
N LYS A 60 9.05 20.77 2.23
CA LYS A 60 10.05 21.57 2.97
C LYS A 60 9.83 21.55 4.49
N ASN A 61 8.58 21.46 4.92
CA ASN A 61 8.20 21.43 6.33
C ASN A 61 7.85 20.01 6.81
N ALA A 62 8.06 18.98 5.99
CA ALA A 62 7.81 17.60 6.35
C ALA A 62 8.95 17.01 7.18
N THR A 63 8.61 16.10 8.07
CA THR A 63 9.58 15.31 8.82
C THR A 63 9.92 14.05 8.04
N GLU A 64 11.20 13.83 7.82
CA GLU A 64 11.69 12.58 7.25
C GLU A 64 11.71 11.48 8.32
N MET A 65 11.14 10.34 7.98
CA MET A 65 11.04 9.16 8.83
C MET A 65 11.77 7.99 8.17
N PRO A 66 12.62 7.27 8.90
CA PRO A 66 13.33 6.11 8.35
C PRO A 66 12.41 4.89 8.20
N GLY A 67 12.73 4.04 7.24
CA GLY A 67 12.11 2.74 7.04
C GLY A 67 10.81 2.78 6.24
N SER A 68 9.94 1.83 6.53
CA SER A 68 8.70 1.63 5.79
C SER A 68 7.57 2.56 6.25
N TRP A 69 6.94 3.25 5.31
CA TRP A 69 5.74 4.05 5.56
C TRP A 69 4.52 3.21 6.00
N TRP A 70 4.56 1.90 5.82
CA TRP A 70 3.50 1.00 6.31
C TRP A 70 3.34 1.06 7.82
N LYS A 71 4.37 1.44 8.58
CA LYS A 71 4.28 1.67 10.03
C LYS A 71 3.32 2.81 10.34
N ASP A 72 3.44 3.92 9.62
CA ASP A 72 2.55 5.08 9.75
C ASP A 72 1.12 4.72 9.34
N MET A 73 0.95 4.06 8.20
CA MET A 73 -0.34 3.56 7.73
C MET A 73 -1.01 2.64 8.74
N SER A 74 -0.27 1.67 9.30
CA SER A 74 -0.78 0.74 10.30
C SER A 74 -1.25 1.47 11.56
N LYS A 75 -0.50 2.45 12.01
CA LYS A 75 -0.90 3.29 13.14
C LYS A 75 -2.19 4.05 12.83
N TRP A 76 -2.27 4.71 11.69
CA TRP A 76 -3.45 5.47 11.27
C TRP A 76 -4.71 4.60 11.19
N TYR A 77 -4.59 3.37 10.67
CA TYR A 77 -5.69 2.41 10.68
C TYR A 77 -6.05 1.94 12.08
N SER A 78 -5.06 1.65 12.94
CA SER A 78 -5.29 1.21 14.31
C SER A 78 -6.04 2.27 15.13
N ASP A 79 -5.71 3.55 14.94
CA ASP A 79 -6.36 4.66 15.65
C ASP A 79 -7.85 4.84 15.23
N LYS A 80 -8.25 4.29 14.08
CA LYS A 80 -9.61 4.36 13.53
C LYS A 80 -10.35 3.03 13.56
N SER A 81 -9.66 1.95 13.88
CA SER A 81 -10.23 0.60 13.97
C SER A 81 -10.76 0.33 15.37
N GLY A 82 -11.67 -0.62 15.47
CA GLY A 82 -12.09 -1.15 16.77
C GLY A 82 -11.05 -2.08 17.42
N LYS A 83 -11.50 -2.90 18.33
CA LYS A 83 -10.65 -3.89 19.02
C LYS A 83 -10.07 -4.90 18.03
N GLN A 84 -8.83 -5.31 18.27
CA GLN A 84 -8.26 -6.44 17.56
C GLN A 84 -9.10 -7.70 17.78
N LEU A 85 -9.46 -8.36 16.71
CA LEU A 85 -10.19 -9.62 16.72
C LEU A 85 -9.25 -10.76 16.35
N LYS A 86 -9.62 -11.96 16.81
CA LYS A 86 -8.94 -13.18 16.33
C LYS A 86 -9.14 -13.29 14.82
N ALA A 87 -8.07 -13.65 14.11
CA ALA A 87 -8.16 -13.89 12.67
C ALA A 87 -9.27 -14.92 12.37
N PRO A 88 -10.10 -14.69 11.34
CA PRO A 88 -11.11 -15.67 10.95
C PRO A 88 -10.44 -16.98 10.52
N LYS A 89 -11.15 -18.08 10.64
CA LYS A 89 -10.71 -19.34 10.05
C LYS A 89 -10.75 -19.22 8.53
N LEU A 90 -9.81 -19.89 7.87
CA LEU A 90 -9.78 -20.00 6.42
C LEU A 90 -10.97 -20.83 5.93
N GLY A 91 -11.54 -20.43 4.80
CA GLY A 91 -12.67 -21.12 4.20
C GLY A 91 -13.98 -20.99 4.99
N SER A 92 -15.04 -21.55 4.43
CA SER A 92 -16.36 -21.68 5.03
C SER A 92 -17.01 -23.00 4.59
N LYS A 93 -18.22 -23.30 5.08
CA LYS A 93 -18.95 -24.50 4.66
C LYS A 93 -19.21 -24.50 3.13
N ASP A 94 -19.54 -23.33 2.59
CA ASP A 94 -19.89 -23.20 1.16
C ASP A 94 -18.64 -22.94 0.28
N PHE A 95 -17.54 -22.47 0.90
CA PHE A 95 -16.26 -22.18 0.25
C PHE A 95 -15.12 -22.77 1.07
N PRO A 96 -14.95 -24.10 1.02
CA PRO A 96 -13.89 -24.79 1.76
C PRO A 96 -12.50 -24.41 1.20
N GLU A 97 -11.49 -24.54 2.03
CA GLU A 97 -10.10 -24.43 1.58
C GLU A 97 -9.78 -25.55 0.57
N LEU A 98 -9.27 -25.18 -0.60
CA LEU A 98 -8.99 -26.12 -1.69
C LEU A 98 -7.55 -26.64 -1.65
N CYS A 99 -6.58 -25.76 -1.35
CA CYS A 99 -5.15 -26.12 -1.30
C CYS A 99 -4.39 -25.04 -0.51
N VAL A 100 -3.18 -25.38 -0.11
CA VAL A 100 -2.26 -24.40 0.50
C VAL A 100 -1.79 -23.36 -0.51
N ALA A 101 -1.52 -22.16 -0.03
CA ALA A 101 -0.94 -21.10 -0.87
C ALA A 101 0.46 -21.51 -1.38
N PRO A 102 0.83 -21.10 -2.59
CA PRO A 102 0.14 -20.20 -3.52
C PRO A 102 -0.86 -20.89 -4.46
N GLY A 103 -1.22 -22.12 -4.23
CA GLY A 103 -2.04 -22.94 -5.12
C GLY A 103 -1.26 -23.57 -6.28
N GLU A 104 -1.97 -24.25 -7.19
CA GLU A 104 -1.34 -24.97 -8.31
C GLU A 104 -1.31 -24.14 -9.60
N TYR A 105 -2.31 -23.27 -9.82
CA TYR A 105 -2.40 -22.48 -11.05
C TYR A 105 -1.15 -21.62 -11.32
N VAL A 106 -0.61 -20.99 -10.29
CA VAL A 106 0.59 -20.14 -10.40
C VAL A 106 1.85 -20.91 -10.79
N LYS A 107 1.85 -22.23 -10.64
CA LYS A 107 2.95 -23.12 -11.02
C LYS A 107 2.84 -23.62 -12.46
N ALA A 108 1.66 -23.49 -13.07
CA ALA A 108 1.43 -23.93 -14.45
C ALA A 108 2.24 -23.06 -15.42
N LYS A 109 2.97 -23.68 -16.33
CA LYS A 109 3.68 -22.99 -17.39
C LYS A 109 2.71 -22.59 -18.51
N ALA A 110 2.91 -21.42 -19.10
CA ALA A 110 2.03 -20.89 -20.15
C ALA A 110 1.86 -21.87 -21.34
N LEU A 111 2.91 -22.53 -21.76
CA LEU A 111 2.86 -23.52 -22.86
C LEU A 111 1.90 -24.68 -22.56
N THR A 112 1.95 -25.22 -21.32
CA THR A 112 1.07 -26.34 -20.92
C THR A 112 -0.40 -25.91 -20.91
N VAL A 113 -0.69 -24.68 -20.52
CA VAL A 113 -2.07 -24.14 -20.50
C VAL A 113 -2.58 -23.93 -21.93
N MET A 114 -1.73 -23.45 -22.85
CA MET A 114 -2.09 -23.25 -24.26
C MET A 114 -2.37 -24.58 -24.96
N GLU A 115 -1.56 -25.61 -24.76
CA GLU A 115 -1.75 -26.92 -25.33
C GLU A 115 -3.07 -27.58 -24.86
N ALA A 116 -3.41 -27.43 -23.57
CA ALA A 116 -4.66 -27.95 -23.04
C ALA A 116 -5.91 -27.21 -23.56
N SER A 117 -5.76 -25.97 -24.03
CA SER A 117 -6.85 -25.17 -24.60
C SER A 117 -7.10 -25.45 -26.09
N LEU A 118 -6.19 -26.14 -26.75
CA LEU A 118 -6.26 -26.50 -28.17
C LEU A 118 -6.69 -27.97 -28.42
N ALA A 119 -6.81 -28.75 -27.36
CA ALA A 119 -7.25 -30.16 -27.35
C ALA A 119 -8.73 -30.26 -26.96
#